data_fce9a3d2acd0bbe02a8c521ed77ca1ce
#
_entry.id   fce9a3d2acd0bbe02a8c521ed77ca1ce
#
_cell.length_a   1.000
_cell.length_b   1.000
_cell.length_c   1.000
_cell.angle_alpha   90.00
_cell.angle_beta   90.00
_cell.angle_gamma   90.00
#
_symmetry.space_group_name_H-M   'P 1'
#
loop_
_entity.id
_entity.type
_entity.pdbx_description
1 polymer ?
#
loop_
_entity_poly.entity_id
_entity_poly.type
_entity_poly.pdbx_seq_one_letter_code
_entity_poly.pdbx_strand_id
1 'polypeptide(L)'
;SVLTQMTRLHQITCGHVKTDDGEVRPLKNNRIKELLQVLEESDGKVIIWAVYRHDIQTIEKEIANEYGRETVASYYGDTKDDVRQSIVDDFMDRDSDLRFFVGNPKTGGYGLTLTCSHTVVYYSNDYSLEVRMQSEDRAHRIGQKDKVTYIDLIAEGTIDEKIVKALN
;
A
#
# COMPACT_ATOMS: atom_id res chain seq x y z
N SER A 1 12.51 -22.56 7.79
CA SER A 1 13.36 -22.23 6.63
C SER A 1 13.84 -20.78 6.67
N VAL A 2 14.84 -20.43 5.88
CA VAL A 2 15.34 -19.06 5.75
C VAL A 2 14.23 -18.11 5.27
N LEU A 3 13.45 -18.55 4.29
CA LEU A 3 12.29 -17.77 3.79
C LEU A 3 11.26 -17.49 4.88
N THR A 4 10.98 -18.45 5.74
CA THR A 4 10.07 -18.27 6.88
C THR A 4 10.61 -17.22 7.85
N GLN A 5 11.91 -17.25 8.13
CA GLN A 5 12.56 -16.26 9.01
C GLN A 5 12.51 -14.85 8.40
N MET A 6 12.82 -14.73 7.11
CA MET A 6 12.76 -13.45 6.39
C MET A 6 11.33 -12.88 6.40
N THR A 7 10.33 -13.71 6.16
CA THR A 7 8.92 -13.28 6.22
C THR A 7 8.55 -12.78 7.61
N ARG A 8 8.95 -13.48 8.66
CA ARG A 8 8.68 -13.07 10.05
C ARG A 8 9.39 -11.76 10.40
N LEU A 9 10.66 -11.60 10.02
CA LEU A 9 11.39 -10.33 10.21
C LEU A 9 10.68 -9.18 9.48
N HIS A 10 10.22 -9.40 8.27
CA HIS A 10 9.49 -8.40 7.50
C HIS A 10 8.15 -8.03 8.17
N GLN A 11 7.39 -9.01 8.65
CA GLN A 11 6.16 -8.76 9.40
C GLN A 11 6.41 -7.93 10.67
N ILE A 12 7.44 -8.28 11.44
CA ILE A 12 7.84 -7.54 12.64
C ILE A 12 8.17 -6.08 12.30
N THR A 13 8.93 -5.88 11.23
CA THR A 13 9.26 -4.54 10.73
C THR A 13 8.01 -3.76 10.31
N CYS A 14 6.99 -4.43 9.78
CA CYS A 14 5.70 -3.83 9.44
C CYS A 14 4.77 -3.61 10.66
N GLY A 15 5.15 -4.09 11.84
CA GLY A 15 4.42 -3.86 13.08
C GLY A 15 3.43 -4.93 13.47
N HIS A 16 3.62 -6.16 13.00
CA HIS A 16 2.83 -7.32 13.43
C HIS A 16 3.65 -8.61 13.34
N VAL A 17 3.15 -9.66 13.92
CA VAL A 17 3.70 -11.00 13.78
C VAL A 17 2.56 -12.02 13.66
N LYS A 18 2.72 -12.97 12.76
CA LYS A 18 1.85 -14.13 12.65
C LYS A 18 2.45 -15.27 13.45
N THR A 19 1.71 -15.75 14.44
CA THR A 19 2.10 -16.86 15.31
C THR A 19 1.94 -18.21 14.58
N ASP A 20 2.49 -19.28 15.15
CA ASP A 20 2.45 -20.61 14.52
C ASP A 20 1.02 -21.19 14.44
N ASP A 21 0.13 -20.79 15.32
CA ASP A 21 -1.31 -21.09 15.32
C ASP A 21 -2.13 -20.19 14.39
N GLY A 22 -1.46 -19.28 13.66
CA GLY A 22 -2.08 -18.44 12.63
C GLY A 22 -2.67 -17.13 13.13
N GLU A 23 -2.57 -16.86 14.44
CA GLU A 23 -3.03 -15.58 15.02
C GLU A 23 -2.10 -14.44 14.61
N VAL A 24 -2.66 -13.28 14.29
CA VAL A 24 -1.89 -12.06 14.03
C VAL A 24 -1.90 -11.18 15.26
N ARG A 25 -0.71 -10.84 15.77
CA ARG A 25 -0.52 -9.96 16.92
C ARG A 25 0.13 -8.65 16.50
N PRO A 26 -0.48 -7.50 16.81
CA PRO A 26 0.13 -6.21 16.55
C PRO A 26 1.33 -5.98 17.46
N LEU A 27 2.33 -5.29 16.93
CA LEU A 27 3.52 -4.85 17.65
C LEU A 27 3.59 -3.32 17.63
N LYS A 28 4.10 -2.75 18.71
CA LYS A 28 4.32 -1.30 18.78
C LYS A 28 5.35 -0.87 17.72
N ASN A 29 4.96 0.07 16.87
CA ASN A 29 5.84 0.66 15.85
C ASN A 29 5.32 2.05 15.47
N ASN A 30 6.10 2.80 14.69
CA ASN A 30 5.75 4.14 14.24
C ASN A 30 5.29 4.21 12.78
N ARG A 31 5.18 3.08 12.07
CA ARG A 31 4.95 3.08 10.62
C ARG A 31 3.60 3.71 10.22
N ILE A 32 2.54 3.44 10.95
CA ILE A 32 1.24 4.09 10.71
C ILE A 32 1.32 5.61 10.95
N LYS A 33 1.99 6.03 12.01
CA LYS A 33 2.18 7.47 12.30
C LYS A 33 2.93 8.16 11.17
N GLU A 34 4.00 7.56 10.67
CA GLU A 34 4.76 8.10 9.54
C GLU A 34 3.91 8.13 8.26
N LEU A 35 3.12 7.09 8.01
CA LEU A 35 2.19 7.09 6.88
C LEU A 35 1.23 8.27 6.97
N LEU A 36 0.55 8.45 8.09
CA LEU A 36 -0.43 9.54 8.26
C LEU A 36 0.22 10.92 8.07
N GLN A 37 1.46 11.10 8.53
CA GLN A 37 2.22 12.33 8.30
C GLN A 37 2.49 12.54 6.80
N VAL A 38 2.92 11.53 6.07
CA VAL A 38 3.11 11.60 4.61
C VAL A 38 1.80 11.95 3.90
N LEU A 39 0.68 11.37 4.32
CA LEU A 39 -0.63 11.67 3.73
C LEU A 39 -1.09 13.10 4.01
N GLU A 40 -0.81 13.64 5.19
CA GLU A 40 -1.10 15.04 5.54
C GLU A 40 -0.32 16.02 4.66
N GLU A 41 0.93 15.69 4.33
CA GLU A 41 1.80 16.50 3.48
C GLU A 41 1.53 16.31 1.97
N SER A 42 0.69 15.33 1.59
CA SER A 42 0.40 15.00 0.21
C SER A 42 -0.86 15.68 -0.29
N ASP A 43 -0.82 16.15 -1.53
CA ASP A 43 -1.98 16.72 -2.21
C ASP A 43 -2.68 15.67 -3.09
N GLY A 44 -4.01 15.81 -3.24
CA GLY A 44 -4.80 15.01 -4.15
C GLY A 44 -4.94 13.54 -3.72
N LYS A 45 -5.16 12.69 -4.71
CA LYS A 45 -5.37 11.25 -4.50
C LYS A 45 -4.05 10.52 -4.34
N VAL A 46 -4.02 9.56 -3.41
CA VAL A 46 -2.80 8.80 -3.05
C VAL A 46 -3.06 7.31 -3.16
N ILE A 47 -2.13 6.60 -3.80
CA ILE A 47 -2.08 5.14 -3.81
C ILE A 47 -1.16 4.68 -2.69
N ILE A 48 -1.60 3.71 -1.90
CA ILE A 48 -0.82 3.12 -0.81
C ILE A 48 -0.72 1.61 -1.05
N TRP A 49 0.49 1.11 -1.24
CA TRP A 49 0.76 -0.30 -1.41
C TRP A 49 1.28 -0.93 -0.13
N ALA A 50 0.70 -2.05 0.27
CA ALA A 50 1.14 -2.85 1.41
C ALA A 50 1.08 -4.34 1.08
N VAL A 51 2.08 -5.09 1.54
CA VAL A 51 2.25 -6.51 1.21
C VAL A 51 1.31 -7.41 2.00
N TYR A 52 1.02 -7.05 3.25
CA TYR A 52 0.26 -7.90 4.17
C TYR A 52 -1.18 -7.43 4.31
N ARG A 53 -2.11 -8.38 4.30
CA ARG A 53 -3.54 -8.15 4.53
C ARG A 53 -3.81 -7.40 5.84
N HIS A 54 -3.14 -7.80 6.91
CA HIS A 54 -3.25 -7.14 8.22
C HIS A 54 -2.92 -5.65 8.11
N ASP A 55 -1.86 -5.30 7.40
CA ASP A 55 -1.45 -3.91 7.22
C ASP A 55 -2.46 -3.13 6.38
N ILE A 56 -2.98 -3.72 5.31
CA ILE A 56 -4.04 -3.09 4.48
C ILE A 56 -5.26 -2.75 5.33
N GLN A 57 -5.71 -3.68 6.17
CA GLN A 57 -6.86 -3.48 7.05
C GLN A 57 -6.58 -2.40 8.12
N THR A 58 -5.38 -2.41 8.70
CA THR A 58 -4.95 -1.41 9.67
C THR A 58 -4.87 -0.02 9.05
N ILE A 59 -4.28 0.11 7.87
CA ILE A 59 -4.16 1.37 7.12
C ILE A 59 -5.55 1.91 6.79
N GLU A 60 -6.44 1.08 6.27
CA GLU A 60 -7.82 1.50 5.95
C GLU A 60 -8.54 2.03 7.18
N LYS A 61 -8.44 1.32 8.30
CA LYS A 61 -9.05 1.73 9.57
C LYS A 61 -8.50 3.07 10.07
N GLU A 62 -7.20 3.24 10.07
CA GLU A 62 -6.56 4.46 10.57
C GLU A 62 -6.85 5.67 9.67
N ILE A 63 -6.86 5.49 8.35
CA ILE A 63 -7.25 6.55 7.41
C ILE A 63 -8.74 6.90 7.59
N ALA A 64 -9.62 5.91 7.75
CA ALA A 64 -11.03 6.15 7.98
C ALA A 64 -11.28 6.93 9.29
N ASN A 65 -10.51 6.65 10.34
CA ASN A 65 -10.58 7.38 11.60
C ASN A 65 -10.12 8.83 11.46
N GLU A 66 -9.08 9.10 10.67
CA GLU A 66 -8.49 10.44 10.52
C GLU A 66 -9.23 11.31 9.49
N TYR A 67 -9.61 10.74 8.36
CA TYR A 67 -10.13 11.47 7.20
C TYR A 67 -11.60 11.20 6.87
N GLY A 68 -12.20 10.17 7.46
CA GLY A 68 -13.55 9.71 7.16
C GLY A 68 -13.58 8.41 6.35
N ARG A 69 -14.61 7.61 6.59
CA ARG A 69 -14.78 6.28 5.94
C ARG A 69 -14.90 6.37 4.42
N GLU A 70 -15.53 7.42 3.92
CA GLU A 70 -15.75 7.70 2.51
C GLU A 70 -14.46 8.01 1.73
N THR A 71 -13.38 8.38 2.43
CA THR A 71 -12.13 8.80 1.80
C THR A 71 -11.20 7.67 1.41
N VAL A 72 -11.43 6.46 1.89
CA VAL A 72 -10.53 5.31 1.73
C VAL A 72 -11.26 4.05 1.28
N ALA A 73 -10.63 3.31 0.39
CA ALA A 73 -11.05 1.97 0.01
C ALA A 73 -9.86 1.03 -0.09
N SER A 74 -10.06 -0.23 0.27
CA SER A 74 -9.03 -1.27 0.15
C SER A 74 -9.31 -2.20 -1.04
N TYR A 75 -8.22 -2.58 -1.73
CA TYR A 75 -8.22 -3.43 -2.90
C TYR A 75 -7.18 -4.55 -2.73
N TYR A 76 -7.64 -5.73 -2.39
CA TYR A 76 -6.79 -6.91 -2.15
C TYR A 76 -7.54 -8.22 -2.44
N GLY A 77 -6.93 -9.38 -2.19
CA GLY A 77 -7.46 -10.68 -2.58
C GLY A 77 -8.91 -10.95 -2.19
N ASP A 78 -9.36 -10.46 -1.05
CA ASP A 78 -10.73 -10.68 -0.54
C ASP A 78 -11.75 -9.69 -1.08
N THR A 79 -11.32 -8.64 -1.78
CA THR A 79 -12.23 -7.68 -2.41
C THR A 79 -12.96 -8.36 -3.56
N LYS A 80 -14.30 -8.36 -3.53
CA LYS A 80 -15.15 -8.96 -4.55
C LYS A 80 -14.97 -8.26 -5.91
N ASP A 81 -15.10 -9.00 -7.00
CA ASP A 81 -14.82 -8.49 -8.35
C ASP A 81 -15.73 -7.33 -8.77
N ASP A 82 -17.00 -7.36 -8.41
CA ASP A 82 -17.95 -6.27 -8.65
C ASP A 82 -17.58 -5.01 -7.87
N VAL A 83 -17.09 -5.17 -6.64
CA VAL A 83 -16.63 -4.06 -5.79
C VAL A 83 -15.31 -3.48 -6.32
N ARG A 84 -14.43 -4.31 -6.88
CA ARG A 84 -13.14 -3.88 -7.43
C ARG A 84 -13.28 -2.81 -8.51
N GLN A 85 -14.17 -3.03 -9.47
CA GLN A 85 -14.39 -2.07 -10.55
C GLN A 85 -14.97 -0.76 -10.01
N SER A 86 -15.94 -0.85 -9.10
CA SER A 86 -16.52 0.33 -8.45
C SER A 86 -15.47 1.17 -7.71
N ILE A 87 -14.54 0.53 -6.99
CA ILE A 87 -13.45 1.23 -6.30
C ILE A 87 -12.56 1.98 -7.29
N VAL A 88 -12.21 1.34 -8.41
CA VAL A 88 -11.36 1.96 -9.44
C VAL A 88 -12.07 3.16 -10.08
N ASP A 89 -13.33 3.00 -10.43
CA ASP A 89 -14.12 4.06 -11.06
C ASP A 89 -14.28 5.26 -10.11
N ASP A 90 -14.59 5.01 -8.85
CA ASP A 90 -14.67 6.03 -7.81
C ASP A 90 -13.33 6.74 -7.59
N PHE A 91 -12.24 5.98 -7.51
CA PHE A 91 -10.93 6.57 -7.32
C PHE A 91 -10.49 7.41 -8.51
N MET A 92 -10.83 7.01 -9.73
CA MET A 92 -10.53 7.75 -10.95
C MET A 92 -11.42 8.98 -11.15
N ASP A 93 -12.58 9.04 -10.50
CA ASP A 93 -13.45 10.22 -10.50
C ASP A 93 -12.84 11.32 -9.62
N ARG A 94 -12.49 12.45 -10.24
CA ARG A 94 -11.88 13.59 -9.54
C ARG A 94 -12.81 14.25 -8.53
N ASP A 95 -14.12 14.14 -8.74
CA ASP A 95 -15.15 14.75 -7.88
C ASP A 95 -15.58 13.81 -6.74
N SER A 96 -15.12 12.56 -6.74
CA SER A 96 -15.37 11.60 -5.68
C SER A 96 -14.59 11.95 -4.41
N ASP A 97 -15.21 11.69 -3.25
CA ASP A 97 -14.55 11.82 -1.93
C ASP A 97 -13.47 10.76 -1.70
N LEU A 98 -13.45 9.69 -2.50
CA LEU A 98 -12.45 8.62 -2.40
C LEU A 98 -11.06 9.15 -2.80
N ARG A 99 -10.23 9.38 -1.80
CA ARG A 99 -8.90 9.98 -1.93
C ARG A 99 -7.77 8.96 -1.80
N PHE A 100 -7.97 7.92 -1.01
CA PHE A 100 -6.92 6.94 -0.66
C PHE A 100 -7.28 5.56 -1.16
N PHE A 101 -6.45 5.03 -2.05
CA PHE A 101 -6.52 3.67 -2.57
C PHE A 101 -5.47 2.83 -1.86
N VAL A 102 -5.89 1.84 -1.08
CA VAL A 102 -5.00 0.95 -0.33
C VAL A 102 -5.07 -0.44 -0.92
N GLY A 103 -3.95 -0.98 -1.37
CA GLY A 103 -3.97 -2.28 -2.02
C GLY A 103 -2.71 -3.11 -1.83
N ASN A 104 -2.83 -4.38 -2.23
CA ASN A 104 -1.68 -5.26 -2.37
C ASN A 104 -1.15 -5.12 -3.80
N PRO A 105 0.17 -4.86 -3.99
CA PRO A 105 0.73 -4.64 -5.33
C PRO A 105 0.62 -5.86 -6.24
N LYS A 106 0.51 -7.09 -5.70
CA LYS A 106 0.28 -8.31 -6.48
C LYS A 106 -1.16 -8.46 -6.96
N THR A 107 -2.14 -7.98 -6.17
CA THR A 107 -3.56 -8.11 -6.48
C THR A 107 -4.03 -7.09 -7.52
N GLY A 108 -3.30 -6.01 -7.70
CA GLY A 108 -3.63 -4.93 -8.63
C GLY A 108 -3.82 -5.37 -10.10
N GLY A 109 -3.71 -6.66 -10.40
CA GLY A 109 -4.05 -7.30 -11.67
C GLY A 109 -3.45 -6.65 -12.92
N TYR A 110 -3.55 -7.32 -14.05
CA TYR A 110 -3.18 -6.73 -15.33
C TYR A 110 -4.22 -5.66 -15.74
N GLY A 111 -3.75 -4.47 -16.10
CA GLY A 111 -4.59 -3.45 -16.70
C GLY A 111 -5.23 -2.42 -15.76
N LEU A 112 -5.02 -2.52 -14.45
CA LEU A 112 -5.50 -1.52 -13.50
C LEU A 112 -4.89 -0.14 -13.81
N THR A 113 -5.75 0.88 -13.98
CA THR A 113 -5.33 2.26 -14.28
C THR A 113 -5.73 3.20 -13.14
N LEU A 114 -4.74 3.85 -12.52
CA LEU A 114 -4.91 4.76 -11.39
C LEU A 114 -4.19 6.09 -11.63
N THR A 115 -4.26 6.60 -12.85
CA THR A 115 -3.53 7.79 -13.31
C THR A 115 -4.06 9.12 -12.77
N CYS A 116 -5.16 9.10 -12.01
CA CYS A 116 -5.61 10.26 -11.24
C CYS A 116 -4.69 10.60 -10.06
N SER A 117 -3.89 9.64 -9.61
CA SER A 117 -2.91 9.83 -8.54
C SER A 117 -1.53 10.11 -9.11
N HIS A 118 -0.81 11.06 -8.52
CA HIS A 118 0.59 11.34 -8.78
C HIS A 118 1.48 11.17 -7.53
N THR A 119 0.92 10.58 -6.47
CA THR A 119 1.65 10.20 -5.25
C THR A 119 1.36 8.74 -4.92
N VAL A 120 2.42 7.95 -4.82
CA VAL A 120 2.38 6.52 -4.50
C VAL A 120 3.24 6.26 -3.28
N VAL A 121 2.66 5.68 -2.24
CA VAL A 121 3.36 5.34 -1.00
C VAL A 121 3.47 3.82 -0.87
N TYR A 122 4.67 3.33 -0.70
CA TYR A 122 4.94 1.94 -0.34
C TYR A 122 5.07 1.84 1.18
N TYR A 123 3.99 1.43 1.83
CA TYR A 123 3.99 1.11 3.26
C TYR A 123 4.91 -0.07 3.56
N SER A 124 4.92 -1.04 2.67
CA SER A 124 5.87 -2.15 2.62
C SER A 124 6.11 -2.58 1.18
N ASN A 125 7.29 -3.15 0.92
CA ASN A 125 7.70 -3.66 -0.39
C ASN A 125 7.80 -5.19 -0.38
N ASP A 126 7.44 -5.79 -1.52
CA ASP A 126 7.79 -7.17 -1.85
C ASP A 126 9.23 -7.22 -2.40
N TYR A 127 9.88 -8.38 -2.33
CA TYR A 127 11.22 -8.60 -2.91
C TYR A 127 11.22 -8.64 -4.45
N SER A 128 10.07 -8.74 -5.09
CA SER A 128 9.95 -8.88 -6.54
C SER A 128 10.03 -7.51 -7.24
N LEU A 129 11.09 -7.31 -8.00
CA LEU A 129 11.23 -6.14 -8.86
C LEU A 129 10.10 -6.05 -9.88
N GLU A 130 9.64 -7.19 -10.42
CA GLU A 130 8.52 -7.24 -11.36
C GLU A 130 7.24 -6.69 -10.72
N VAL A 131 6.91 -7.12 -9.49
CA VAL A 131 5.76 -6.61 -8.73
C VAL A 131 5.91 -5.10 -8.49
N ARG A 132 7.10 -4.64 -8.15
CA ARG A 132 7.38 -3.21 -7.97
C ARG A 132 7.11 -2.42 -9.24
N MET A 133 7.69 -2.81 -10.35
CA MET A 133 7.51 -2.16 -11.65
C MET A 133 6.05 -2.15 -12.09
N GLN A 134 5.35 -3.28 -11.97
CA GLN A 134 3.93 -3.37 -12.31
C GLN A 134 3.08 -2.44 -11.45
N SER A 135 3.35 -2.33 -10.15
CA SER A 135 2.61 -1.44 -9.25
C SER A 135 2.90 0.04 -9.53
N GLU A 136 4.12 0.40 -9.91
CA GLU A 136 4.47 1.75 -10.35
C GLU A 136 3.71 2.13 -11.62
N ASP A 137 3.58 1.22 -12.57
CA ASP A 137 2.87 1.43 -13.83
C ASP A 137 1.36 1.70 -13.66
N ARG A 138 0.77 1.45 -12.48
CA ARG A 138 -0.64 1.79 -12.23
C ARG A 138 -0.87 3.31 -12.24
N ALA A 139 0.05 4.08 -11.72
CA ALA A 139 0.01 5.54 -11.72
C ALA A 139 0.75 6.12 -12.93
N HIS A 140 1.88 5.51 -13.33
CA HIS A 140 2.72 5.96 -14.45
C HIS A 140 2.35 5.21 -15.75
N ARG A 141 1.28 5.66 -16.41
CA ARG A 141 0.79 5.10 -17.68
C ARG A 141 0.47 6.19 -18.69
N ILE A 142 0.15 5.77 -19.92
CA ILE A 142 -0.41 6.66 -20.94
C ILE A 142 -1.65 7.36 -20.38
N GLY A 143 -1.65 8.69 -20.42
CA GLY A 143 -2.70 9.53 -19.84
C GLY A 143 -2.29 10.21 -18.52
N GLN A 144 -1.16 9.83 -17.90
CA GLN A 144 -0.59 10.57 -16.78
C GLN A 144 0.04 11.87 -17.29
N LYS A 145 -0.44 13.00 -16.74
CA LYS A 145 0.00 14.34 -17.13
C LYS A 145 1.01 14.93 -16.16
N ASP A 146 1.03 14.41 -14.94
CA ASP A 146 1.83 14.92 -13.84
C ASP A 146 3.01 13.99 -13.54
N LYS A 147 4.04 14.55 -12.91
CA LYS A 147 5.15 13.75 -12.39
C LYS A 147 4.67 12.90 -11.23
N VAL A 148 4.91 11.60 -11.29
CA VAL A 148 4.58 10.67 -10.20
C VAL A 148 5.72 10.65 -9.18
N THR A 149 5.36 10.82 -7.91
CA THR A 149 6.28 10.73 -6.77
C THR A 149 6.06 9.40 -6.05
N TYR A 150 7.13 8.64 -5.86
CA TYR A 150 7.13 7.37 -5.14
C TYR A 150 7.84 7.55 -3.80
N ILE A 151 7.16 7.17 -2.72
CA ILE A 151 7.65 7.30 -1.34
C ILE A 151 7.72 5.90 -0.72
N ASP A 152 8.90 5.49 -0.29
CA ASP A 152 9.10 4.23 0.43
C ASP A 152 9.21 4.50 1.94
N LEU A 153 8.34 3.85 2.74
CA LEU A 153 8.49 3.83 4.19
C LEU A 153 9.47 2.72 4.57
N ILE A 154 10.57 3.11 5.17
CA ILE A 154 11.68 2.21 5.51
C ILE A 154 11.99 2.34 6.99
N ALA A 155 11.97 1.21 7.72
CA ALA A 155 12.52 1.17 9.07
C ALA A 155 14.04 1.04 8.98
N GLU A 156 14.76 2.02 9.51
CA GLU A 156 16.22 2.06 9.52
C GLU A 156 16.81 0.87 10.27
N GLY A 157 17.90 0.31 9.75
CA GLY A 157 18.59 -0.83 10.35
C GLY A 157 17.85 -2.16 10.27
N THR A 158 16.84 -2.28 9.42
CA THR A 158 16.01 -3.47 9.26
C THR A 158 16.12 -4.12 7.89
N ILE A 159 15.36 -5.22 7.69
CA ILE A 159 15.24 -5.91 6.41
C ILE A 159 14.66 -5.02 5.30
N ASP A 160 13.93 -3.96 5.63
CA ASP A 160 13.39 -3.00 4.66
C ASP A 160 14.50 -2.40 3.79
N GLU A 161 15.65 -2.05 4.37
CA GLU A 161 16.76 -1.49 3.61
C GLU A 161 17.30 -2.48 2.59
N LYS A 162 17.34 -3.77 2.94
CA LYS A 162 17.78 -4.84 2.02
C LYS A 162 16.79 -5.05 0.89
N ILE A 163 15.48 -4.99 1.19
CA ILE A 163 14.44 -5.13 0.19
C ILE A 163 14.51 -3.97 -0.82
N VAL A 164 14.53 -2.74 -0.34
CA VAL A 164 14.59 -1.55 -1.20
C VAL A 164 15.87 -1.51 -2.02
N LYS A 165 17.02 -1.91 -1.45
CA LYS A 165 18.27 -2.03 -2.19
C LYS A 165 18.21 -3.08 -3.30
N ALA A 166 17.48 -4.17 -3.11
CA ALA A 166 17.29 -5.20 -4.13
C ALA A 166 16.34 -4.77 -5.26
N LEU A 167 15.50 -3.75 -5.02
CA LEU A 167 14.56 -3.20 -6.00
C LEU A 167 15.16 -2.06 -6.85
N ASN A 168 16.31 -1.53 -6.47
CA ASN A 168 17.06 -0.52 -7.20
C ASN A 168 18.19 -1.18 -7.99
#